data_ffbf37ea8bde10b004dbd84d90e893b9
#
_entry.id   ffbf37ea8bde10b004dbd84d90e893b9
#
_cell.length_a   1.000
_cell.length_b   1.000
_cell.length_c   1.000
_cell.angle_alpha   90.00
_cell.angle_beta   90.00
_cell.angle_gamma   90.00
#
_symmetry.space_group_name_H-M   'P 1'
#
loop_
_entity.id
_entity.type
_entity.pdbx_description
1 polymer ?
#
loop_
_entity_poly.entity_id
_entity_poly.type
_entity_poly.pdbx_seq_one_letter_code
_entity_poly.pdbx_strand_id
1 'polypeptide(L)'
;MIELSLKNKKGKINVKSSEVKNILESRPDFEYVQDISATINQERIMVYDCQLSRDIFNLDDIEEIKEEMGQNIDDFYFDVLFEDIRAYLKDATDEIEEEIQEKYILDNVRCYFDIYNIDETFTDFKFVFLISFKDIKIASLTNLSKLIGKRQLSGASKFYS
;
A
#
# COMPACT_ATOMS: atom_id res chain seq x y z
N MET A 1 -14.83 7.21 -3.61
CA MET A 1 -14.62 8.15 -2.50
C MET A 1 -15.65 7.93 -1.42
N ILE A 2 -15.23 7.78 -0.19
CA ILE A 2 -16.12 7.58 0.95
C ILE A 2 -15.79 8.57 2.05
N GLU A 3 -16.71 8.69 3.02
CA GLU A 3 -16.55 9.50 4.20
C GLU A 3 -16.94 8.69 5.42
N LEU A 4 -16.10 8.71 6.45
CA LEU A 4 -16.34 8.01 7.70
C LEU A 4 -16.68 9.01 8.81
N SER A 5 -17.77 8.74 9.53
CA SER A 5 -18.14 9.49 10.73
C SER A 5 -17.55 8.79 11.95
N LEU A 6 -16.65 9.48 12.65
CA LEU A 6 -15.89 8.90 13.75
C LEU A 6 -16.01 9.80 14.99
N LYS A 7 -15.63 9.27 16.13
CA LYS A 7 -15.52 10.02 17.37
C LYS A 7 -14.07 10.01 17.86
N ASN A 8 -13.60 11.19 18.28
CA ASN A 8 -12.33 11.32 18.98
C ASN A 8 -12.56 12.05 20.31
N LYS A 9 -11.49 12.38 21.01
CA LYS A 9 -11.57 13.07 22.31
C LYS A 9 -12.22 14.44 22.23
N LYS A 10 -12.26 15.06 21.06
CA LYS A 10 -12.86 16.38 20.83
C LYS A 10 -14.30 16.33 20.32
N GLY A 11 -14.83 15.14 20.05
CA GLY A 11 -16.20 14.94 19.58
C GLY A 11 -16.28 14.20 18.25
N LYS A 12 -17.33 14.46 17.50
CA LYS A 12 -17.55 13.82 16.20
C LYS A 12 -16.71 14.48 15.12
N ILE A 13 -16.08 13.66 14.28
CA ILE A 13 -15.34 14.11 13.11
C ILE A 13 -15.76 13.30 11.89
N ASN A 14 -15.61 13.90 10.73
CA ASN A 14 -15.78 13.21 9.45
C ASN A 14 -14.43 13.15 8.74
N VAL A 15 -14.04 11.94 8.34
CA VAL A 15 -12.79 11.69 7.60
C VAL A 15 -13.16 11.26 6.20
N LYS A 16 -12.72 12.03 5.22
CA LYS A 16 -12.94 11.71 3.81
C LYS A 16 -11.78 10.93 3.25
N SER A 17 -12.06 9.88 2.49
CA SER A 17 -11.01 9.09 1.85
C SER A 17 -10.15 9.94 0.88
N SER A 18 -10.72 10.99 0.30
CA SER A 18 -9.96 11.93 -0.54
C SER A 18 -8.92 12.73 0.24
N GLU A 19 -9.19 13.06 1.49
CA GLU A 19 -8.20 13.74 2.36
C GLU A 19 -7.05 12.83 2.70
N VAL A 20 -7.34 11.58 3.00
CA VAL A 20 -6.30 10.57 3.28
C VAL A 20 -5.49 10.27 2.02
N LYS A 21 -6.14 10.25 0.86
CA LYS A 21 -5.43 10.14 -0.42
C LYS A 21 -4.34 11.20 -0.56
N ASN A 22 -4.64 12.45 -0.17
CA ASN A 22 -3.67 13.55 -0.20
C ASN A 22 -2.47 13.28 0.72
N ILE A 23 -2.69 12.65 1.87
CA ILE A 23 -1.60 12.25 2.77
C ILE A 23 -0.70 11.21 2.09
N LEU A 24 -1.28 10.21 1.43
CA LEU A 24 -0.52 9.20 0.70
C LEU A 24 0.25 9.81 -0.47
N GLU A 25 -0.39 10.68 -1.23
CA GLU A 25 0.22 11.35 -2.38
C GLU A 25 1.34 12.32 -1.99
N SER A 26 1.37 12.79 -0.74
CA SER A 26 2.44 13.65 -0.24
C SER A 26 3.78 12.92 -0.11
N ARG A 27 3.77 11.59 -0.12
CA ARG A 27 4.99 10.80 -0.08
C ARG A 27 5.57 10.67 -1.50
N PRO A 28 6.79 11.16 -1.74
CA PRO A 28 7.34 11.18 -3.10
C PRO A 28 7.56 9.79 -3.70
N ASP A 29 7.73 8.77 -2.85
CA ASP A 29 7.96 7.39 -3.29
C ASP A 29 6.67 6.69 -3.70
N PHE A 30 5.51 7.24 -3.36
CA PHE A 30 4.21 6.75 -3.82
C PHE A 30 3.90 7.43 -5.14
N GLU A 31 4.31 6.81 -6.24
CA GLU A 31 4.18 7.37 -7.59
C GLU A 31 2.73 7.51 -8.04
N TYR A 32 1.89 6.58 -7.60
CA TYR A 32 0.48 6.54 -7.98
C TYR A 32 -0.37 6.11 -6.80
N VAL A 33 -1.47 6.81 -6.55
CA VAL A 33 -2.44 6.48 -5.51
C VAL A 33 -3.84 6.66 -6.08
N GLN A 34 -4.63 5.59 -6.06
CA GLN A 34 -6.02 5.60 -6.49
C GLN A 34 -6.93 5.20 -5.32
N ASP A 35 -7.90 6.04 -5.00
CA ASP A 35 -8.92 5.74 -4.00
C ASP A 35 -9.98 4.82 -4.63
N ILE A 36 -10.01 3.57 -4.18
CA ILE A 36 -10.98 2.57 -4.65
C ILE A 36 -11.97 2.18 -3.55
N SER A 37 -12.04 2.96 -2.47
CA SER A 37 -12.86 2.67 -1.30
C SER A 37 -14.34 2.46 -1.65
N ALA A 38 -14.90 3.28 -2.53
CA ALA A 38 -16.31 3.21 -2.91
C ALA A 38 -16.67 1.91 -3.63
N THR A 39 -15.70 1.26 -4.28
CA THR A 39 -15.93 0.03 -5.06
C THR A 39 -15.82 -1.24 -4.22
N ILE A 40 -15.30 -1.13 -2.99
CA ILE A 40 -15.02 -2.29 -2.13
C ILE A 40 -16.21 -2.61 -1.23
N ASN A 41 -17.05 -1.63 -0.95
CA ASN A 41 -18.28 -1.80 -0.16
C ASN A 41 -18.06 -2.45 1.21
N GLN A 42 -16.99 -2.06 1.88
CA GLN A 42 -16.68 -2.45 3.27
C GLN A 42 -16.83 -1.26 4.18
N GLU A 43 -17.61 -1.42 5.24
CA GLU A 43 -17.80 -0.37 6.24
C GLU A 43 -16.50 -0.15 7.02
N ARG A 44 -16.19 1.11 7.31
CA ARG A 44 -15.07 1.51 8.17
C ARG A 44 -13.70 1.17 7.60
N ILE A 45 -13.59 0.87 6.31
CA ILE A 45 -12.30 0.60 5.68
C ILE A 45 -12.14 1.49 4.45
N MET A 46 -11.04 2.23 4.40
CA MET A 46 -10.63 2.97 3.21
C MET A 46 -9.60 2.16 2.47
N VAL A 47 -9.73 2.09 1.15
CA VAL A 47 -8.87 1.24 0.31
C VAL A 47 -8.25 2.05 -0.80
N TYR A 48 -6.95 1.88 -0.98
CA TYR A 48 -6.17 2.56 -2.02
C TYR A 48 -5.36 1.55 -2.82
N ASP A 49 -5.36 1.72 -4.14
CA ASP A 49 -4.45 1.01 -5.04
C ASP A 49 -3.26 1.92 -5.30
N CYS A 50 -2.07 1.47 -4.94
CA CYS A 50 -0.88 2.29 -4.94
C CYS A 50 0.24 1.66 -5.76
N GLN A 51 1.12 2.52 -6.29
CA GLN A 51 2.31 2.09 -6.99
C GLN A 51 3.52 2.81 -6.39
N LEU A 52 4.57 2.04 -6.07
CA LEU A 52 5.84 2.60 -5.61
C LEU A 52 6.68 3.06 -6.80
N SER A 53 7.39 4.17 -6.59
CA SER A 53 8.40 4.60 -7.56
C SER A 53 9.56 3.61 -7.60
N ARG A 54 9.97 3.25 -8.82
CA ARG A 54 11.16 2.42 -9.03
C ARG A 54 12.45 3.11 -8.57
N ASP A 55 12.42 4.42 -8.41
CA ASP A 55 13.58 5.22 -7.99
C ASP A 55 14.01 4.98 -6.54
N ILE A 56 13.16 4.35 -5.72
CA ILE A 56 13.55 3.94 -4.37
C ILE A 56 14.59 2.82 -4.38
N PHE A 57 14.73 2.12 -5.51
CA PHE A 57 15.70 1.05 -5.68
C PHE A 57 16.82 1.53 -6.59
N ASN A 58 18.05 1.25 -6.17
CA ASN A 58 19.19 1.53 -7.01
C ASN A 58 19.37 0.39 -8.03
N LEU A 59 18.73 0.54 -9.19
CA LEU A 59 18.77 -0.46 -10.27
C LEU A 59 20.18 -0.66 -10.82
N ASP A 60 21.04 0.35 -10.75
CA ASP A 60 22.42 0.24 -11.18
C ASP A 60 23.20 -0.73 -10.28
N ASP A 61 23.00 -0.66 -8.96
CA ASP A 61 23.59 -1.61 -8.02
C ASP A 61 23.08 -3.03 -8.27
N ILE A 62 21.81 -3.17 -8.66
CA ILE A 62 21.21 -4.46 -8.99
C ILE A 62 21.92 -5.08 -10.20
N GLU A 63 22.15 -4.29 -11.26
CA GLU A 63 22.82 -4.74 -12.47
C GLU A 63 24.28 -5.13 -12.17
N GLU A 64 24.99 -4.36 -11.37
CA GLU A 64 26.37 -4.69 -10.96
C GLU A 64 26.44 -6.02 -10.19
N ILE A 65 25.52 -6.24 -9.27
CA ILE A 65 25.44 -7.49 -8.49
C ILE A 65 25.14 -8.67 -9.40
N LYS A 66 24.24 -8.51 -10.38
CA LYS A 66 23.94 -9.55 -11.37
C LYS A 66 25.15 -9.91 -12.21
N GLU A 67 25.94 -8.93 -12.62
CA GLU A 67 27.17 -9.15 -13.41
C GLU A 67 28.24 -9.88 -12.60
N GLU A 68 28.42 -9.52 -11.31
CA GLU A 68 29.42 -10.14 -10.43
C GLU A 68 29.10 -11.57 -10.06
N MET A 69 27.83 -11.93 -9.92
CA MET A 69 27.43 -13.21 -9.33
C MET A 69 26.84 -14.22 -10.31
N GLY A 70 26.61 -13.82 -11.58
CA GLY A 70 26.14 -14.72 -12.63
C GLY A 70 24.65 -15.05 -12.59
N GLN A 71 24.23 -16.01 -13.45
CA GLN A 71 22.81 -16.24 -13.74
C GLN A 71 21.99 -16.88 -12.60
N ASN A 72 22.64 -17.44 -11.58
CA ASN A 72 21.95 -18.15 -10.50
C ASN A 72 21.42 -17.23 -9.41
N ILE A 73 21.54 -15.93 -9.60
CA ILE A 73 21.24 -14.96 -8.56
C ILE A 73 19.84 -14.40 -8.62
N ASP A 74 19.14 -14.56 -9.73
CA ASP A 74 17.88 -13.87 -9.96
C ASP A 74 16.84 -14.17 -8.89
N ASP A 75 16.69 -15.45 -8.48
CA ASP A 75 15.71 -15.83 -7.46
C ASP A 75 16.10 -15.31 -6.05
N PHE A 76 17.36 -15.52 -5.69
CA PHE A 76 17.87 -15.05 -4.38
C PHE A 76 17.80 -13.53 -4.28
N TYR A 77 18.20 -12.87 -5.36
CA TYR A 77 18.21 -11.40 -5.39
C TYR A 77 16.80 -10.84 -5.35
N PHE A 78 15.84 -11.46 -6.06
CA PHE A 78 14.44 -11.09 -6.02
C PHE A 78 13.89 -11.18 -4.59
N ASP A 79 14.21 -12.26 -3.87
CA ASP A 79 13.76 -12.46 -2.48
C ASP A 79 14.32 -11.36 -1.55
N VAL A 80 15.61 -11.03 -1.69
CA VAL A 80 16.23 -9.96 -0.90
C VAL A 80 15.56 -8.61 -1.19
N LEU A 81 15.37 -8.30 -2.46
CA LEU A 81 14.74 -7.06 -2.87
C LEU A 81 13.29 -6.98 -2.38
N PHE A 82 12.55 -8.08 -2.45
CA PHE A 82 11.19 -8.16 -1.97
C PHE A 82 11.12 -7.86 -0.45
N GLU A 83 12.04 -8.41 0.32
CA GLU A 83 12.11 -8.14 1.76
C GLU A 83 12.48 -6.68 2.05
N ASP A 84 13.36 -6.08 1.26
CA ASP A 84 13.69 -4.66 1.37
C ASP A 84 12.48 -3.76 1.08
N ILE A 85 11.70 -4.11 0.06
CA ILE A 85 10.46 -3.41 -0.28
C ILE A 85 9.47 -3.52 0.87
N ARG A 86 9.30 -4.69 1.44
CA ARG A 86 8.39 -4.91 2.55
C ARG A 86 8.81 -4.09 3.78
N ALA A 87 10.09 -4.08 4.09
CA ALA A 87 10.62 -3.29 5.22
C ALA A 87 10.37 -1.79 4.98
N TYR A 88 10.62 -1.31 3.78
CA TYR A 88 10.35 0.08 3.42
C TYR A 88 8.86 0.42 3.57
N LEU A 89 7.97 -0.42 3.04
CA LEU A 89 6.53 -0.20 3.13
C LEU A 89 6.02 -0.28 4.56
N LYS A 90 6.60 -1.15 5.38
CA LYS A 90 6.26 -1.23 6.80
C LYS A 90 6.58 0.07 7.52
N ASP A 91 7.77 0.61 7.31
CA ASP A 91 8.16 1.88 7.91
C ASP A 91 7.28 3.03 7.41
N ALA A 92 7.02 3.09 6.12
CA ALA A 92 6.14 4.09 5.53
C ALA A 92 4.71 3.97 6.09
N THR A 93 4.21 2.75 6.24
CA THR A 93 2.88 2.48 6.79
C THR A 93 2.77 2.96 8.23
N ASP A 94 3.78 2.70 9.05
CA ASP A 94 3.82 3.15 10.45
C ASP A 94 3.85 4.67 10.54
N GLU A 95 4.61 5.34 9.69
CA GLU A 95 4.65 6.80 9.63
C GLU A 95 3.31 7.40 9.20
N ILE A 96 2.67 6.82 8.20
CA ILE A 96 1.36 7.27 7.71
C ILE A 96 0.29 7.08 8.80
N GLU A 97 0.32 5.93 9.49
CA GLU A 97 -0.60 5.66 10.59
C GLU A 97 -0.48 6.71 11.69
N GLU A 98 0.75 7.02 12.09
CA GLU A 98 1.01 8.06 13.08
C GLU A 98 0.53 9.43 12.62
N GLU A 99 0.75 9.80 11.38
CA GLU A 99 0.28 11.07 10.81
C GLU A 99 -1.24 11.18 10.82
N ILE A 100 -1.94 10.10 10.47
CA ILE A 100 -3.41 10.06 10.51
C ILE A 100 -3.91 10.15 11.94
N GLN A 101 -3.28 9.44 12.87
CA GLN A 101 -3.64 9.49 14.28
C GLN A 101 -3.50 10.90 14.84
N GLU A 102 -2.45 11.60 14.51
CA GLU A 102 -2.21 12.97 14.96
C GLU A 102 -3.17 13.95 14.31
N LYS A 103 -3.37 13.86 13.01
CA LYS A 103 -4.20 14.80 12.26
C LYS A 103 -5.66 14.76 12.71
N TYR A 104 -6.21 13.57 12.92
CA TYR A 104 -7.62 13.38 13.29
C TYR A 104 -7.84 13.11 14.76
N ILE A 105 -6.78 13.08 15.55
CA ILE A 105 -6.80 12.79 16.99
C ILE A 105 -7.51 11.45 17.24
N LEU A 106 -7.05 10.42 16.51
CA LEU A 106 -7.57 9.06 16.60
C LEU A 106 -6.44 8.13 17.07
N ASP A 107 -6.71 7.32 18.09
CA ASP A 107 -5.72 6.37 18.63
C ASP A 107 -5.99 4.93 18.22
N ASN A 108 -7.10 4.66 17.55
CA ASN A 108 -7.51 3.31 17.17
C ASN A 108 -7.38 3.01 15.68
N VAL A 109 -6.69 3.86 14.93
CA VAL A 109 -6.45 3.66 13.49
C VAL A 109 -5.37 2.63 13.29
N ARG A 110 -5.59 1.75 12.32
CA ARG A 110 -4.60 0.76 11.87
C ARG A 110 -4.46 0.84 10.35
N CYS A 111 -3.24 1.04 9.90
CA CYS A 111 -2.91 0.97 8.48
C CYS A 111 -2.31 -0.39 8.15
N TYR A 112 -2.59 -0.89 6.94
CA TYR A 112 -2.16 -2.20 6.49
C TYR A 112 -1.82 -2.13 5.00
N PHE A 113 -0.79 -2.84 4.58
CA PHE A 113 -0.43 -2.93 3.17
C PHE A 113 -0.27 -4.39 2.74
N ASP A 114 -0.48 -4.64 1.45
CA ASP A 114 -0.19 -5.94 0.86
C ASP A 114 0.25 -5.74 -0.59
N ILE A 115 1.43 -6.25 -0.91
CA ILE A 115 2.00 -6.17 -2.25
C ILE A 115 1.31 -7.24 -3.10
N TYR A 116 0.72 -6.84 -4.23
CA TYR A 116 0.01 -7.79 -5.08
C TYR A 116 0.64 -7.94 -6.47
N ASN A 117 1.54 -7.05 -6.85
CA ASN A 117 2.23 -7.16 -8.13
C ASN A 117 3.65 -6.59 -8.05
N ILE A 118 4.63 -7.43 -8.35
CA ILE A 118 6.01 -7.05 -8.63
C ILE A 118 6.42 -7.80 -9.88
N ASP A 119 6.75 -7.09 -10.96
CA ASP A 119 7.21 -7.74 -12.17
C ASP A 119 8.71 -8.07 -12.13
N GLU A 120 9.15 -8.97 -12.99
CA GLU A 120 10.54 -9.43 -13.05
C GLU A 120 11.52 -8.33 -13.46
N THR A 121 11.04 -7.31 -14.15
CA THR A 121 11.86 -6.17 -14.60
C THR A 121 11.95 -5.06 -13.57
N PHE A 122 11.28 -5.20 -12.43
CA PHE A 122 11.22 -4.19 -11.36
C PHE A 122 10.69 -2.83 -11.83
N THR A 123 9.78 -2.85 -12.80
CA THR A 123 9.17 -1.64 -13.34
C THR A 123 7.79 -1.34 -12.76
N ASP A 124 7.18 -2.32 -12.11
CA ASP A 124 5.80 -2.21 -11.63
C ASP A 124 5.69 -2.80 -10.22
N PHE A 125 5.64 -1.91 -9.23
CA PHE A 125 5.50 -2.27 -7.82
C PHE A 125 4.14 -1.80 -7.31
N LYS A 126 3.16 -2.69 -7.31
CA LYS A 126 1.80 -2.35 -6.90
C LYS A 126 1.44 -2.99 -5.57
N PHE A 127 0.77 -2.21 -4.74
CA PHE A 127 0.29 -2.68 -3.44
C PHE A 127 -1.06 -2.07 -3.10
N VAL A 128 -1.80 -2.78 -2.28
CA VAL A 128 -3.05 -2.30 -1.69
C VAL A 128 -2.73 -1.69 -0.34
N PHE A 129 -3.26 -0.51 -0.07
CA PHE A 129 -3.12 0.16 1.22
C PHE A 129 -4.50 0.30 1.85
N LEU A 130 -4.64 -0.21 3.07
CA LEU A 130 -5.90 -0.18 3.81
C LEU A 130 -5.76 0.71 5.03
N ILE A 131 -6.78 1.53 5.26
CA ILE A 131 -6.93 2.26 6.52
C ILE A 131 -8.14 1.71 7.22
N SER A 132 -7.92 1.22 8.43
CA SER A 132 -8.90 0.48 9.21
C SER A 132 -8.75 0.84 10.69
N PHE A 133 -9.31 0.03 11.56
CA PHE A 133 -9.31 0.26 13.00
C PHE A 133 -8.82 -0.97 13.74
N LYS A 134 -8.25 -0.76 14.94
CA LYS A 134 -7.62 -1.82 15.73
C LYS A 134 -8.59 -2.90 16.19
N ASP A 135 -9.89 -2.63 16.19
CA ASP A 135 -10.93 -3.62 16.50
C ASP A 135 -11.20 -4.61 15.37
N ILE A 136 -10.71 -4.32 14.14
CA ILE A 136 -10.80 -5.25 13.01
C ILE A 136 -9.60 -6.18 13.04
N LYS A 137 -9.86 -7.49 12.95
CA LYS A 137 -8.79 -8.50 13.02
C LYS A 137 -7.86 -8.41 11.82
N ILE A 138 -6.56 -8.58 12.05
CA ILE A 138 -5.54 -8.59 11.00
C ILE A 138 -5.83 -9.67 9.95
N ALA A 139 -6.31 -10.84 10.37
CA ALA A 139 -6.68 -11.91 9.43
C ALA A 139 -7.75 -11.44 8.43
N SER A 140 -8.72 -10.64 8.87
CA SER A 140 -9.75 -10.07 7.99
C SER A 140 -9.15 -9.09 6.99
N LEU A 141 -8.22 -8.25 7.42
CA LEU A 141 -7.52 -7.32 6.54
C LEU A 141 -6.65 -8.05 5.52
N THR A 142 -5.97 -9.11 5.94
CA THR A 142 -5.16 -9.94 5.04
C THR A 142 -6.02 -10.59 3.96
N ASN A 143 -7.15 -11.17 4.33
CA ASN A 143 -8.07 -11.79 3.37
C ASN A 143 -8.64 -10.76 2.40
N LEU A 144 -9.06 -9.62 2.90
CA LEU A 144 -9.60 -8.54 2.08
C LEU A 144 -8.57 -8.01 1.09
N SER A 145 -7.33 -7.76 1.55
CA SER A 145 -6.27 -7.24 0.68
C SER A 145 -5.93 -8.20 -0.44
N LYS A 146 -5.94 -9.51 -0.19
CA LYS A 146 -5.70 -10.53 -1.21
C LYS A 146 -6.81 -10.58 -2.26
N LEU A 147 -8.07 -10.47 -1.83
CA LEU A 147 -9.20 -10.39 -2.75
C LEU A 147 -9.12 -9.13 -3.63
N ILE A 148 -8.78 -8.00 -3.03
CA ILE A 148 -8.62 -6.75 -3.77
C ILE A 148 -7.47 -6.86 -4.77
N GLY A 149 -6.32 -7.39 -4.37
CA GLY A 149 -5.18 -7.59 -5.25
C GLY A 149 -5.52 -8.44 -6.47
N LYS A 150 -6.23 -9.55 -6.29
CA LYS A 150 -6.70 -10.41 -7.38
C LYS A 150 -7.65 -9.65 -8.31
N ARG A 151 -8.55 -8.87 -7.76
CA ARG A 151 -9.49 -8.06 -8.54
C ARG A 151 -8.77 -7.03 -9.38
N GLN A 152 -7.77 -6.33 -8.80
CA GLN A 152 -7.00 -5.32 -9.52
C GLN A 152 -6.19 -5.93 -10.66
N LEU A 153 -5.58 -7.09 -10.46
CA LEU A 153 -4.88 -7.83 -11.52
C LEU A 153 -5.83 -8.27 -12.63
N SER A 154 -7.00 -8.80 -12.28
CA SER A 154 -8.01 -9.22 -13.26
C SER A 154 -8.56 -8.03 -14.04
N GLY A 155 -8.81 -6.91 -13.37
CA GLY A 155 -9.24 -5.67 -14.01
C GLY A 155 -8.23 -5.14 -15.01
N ALA A 156 -6.95 -5.17 -14.66
CA ALA A 156 -5.87 -4.76 -15.55
C ALA A 156 -5.82 -5.65 -16.80
N SER A 157 -5.93 -6.98 -16.63
CA SER A 157 -5.90 -7.90 -17.78
C SER A 157 -7.10 -7.75 -18.70
N LYS A 158 -8.27 -7.35 -18.18
CA LYS A 158 -9.46 -7.06 -18.99
C LYS A 158 -9.30 -5.86 -19.91
N PHE A 159 -8.52 -4.87 -19.49
CA PHE A 159 -8.27 -3.69 -20.31
C PHE A 159 -7.26 -3.92 -21.41
N TYR A 160 -6.41 -4.94 -21.28
CA TYR A 160 -5.32 -5.22 -22.21
C TYR A 160 -5.54 -6.48 -23.06
N SER A 161 -6.63 -7.16 -22.83
CA SER A 161 -6.96 -8.37 -23.62
C SER A 161 -7.84 -8.09 -24.81
#